data_c1d55fcd3670149450a10479e9d2dea6
#
_entry.id   c1d55fcd3670149450a10479e9d2dea6
#
_cell.length_a   1.000
_cell.length_b   1.000
_cell.length_c   1.000
_cell.angle_alpha   90.00
_cell.angle_beta   90.00
_cell.angle_gamma   90.00
#
_symmetry.space_group_name_H-M   'P 1'
#
loop_
_entity.id
_entity.type
_entity.pdbx_description
1 polymer ?
#
loop_
_entity_poly.entity_id
_entity_poly.type
_entity_poly.pdbx_seq_one_letter_code
_entity_poly.pdbx_strand_id
1 'polypeptide(L)'
;MKLWGGRFTKETDKLVNNFNASISFDQKFYKQDIQGSIAHAKMLGAAGIISEEESTKIQDGLTSILADIESGKLEITDEYEDIHTFMEATLIERIGDAGKKLHTGRSRNDQVALDMRLYTRDEVKNIDDEVKALMEVILRIIKENVHTYMPGFTHLQKAQPVTVAHHFGAYFEMFKDRKSVV
;
A
#
# COMPACT_ATOMS: atom_id res chain seq x y z
N MET A 1 19.15 -4.60 -11.33
CA MET A 1 19.39 -5.91 -12.00
C MET A 1 18.19 -6.25 -12.88
N LYS A 2 18.38 -6.76 -14.09
CA LYS A 2 17.28 -7.18 -14.97
C LYS A 2 17.16 -8.69 -14.94
N LEU A 3 15.96 -9.22 -14.73
CA LEU A 3 15.67 -10.67 -14.80
C LEU A 3 15.33 -11.13 -16.23
N TRP A 4 15.29 -10.18 -17.18
CA TRP A 4 15.00 -10.43 -18.60
C TRP A 4 16.07 -9.79 -19.49
N GLY A 5 16.37 -10.38 -20.61
CA GLY A 5 17.38 -9.85 -21.55
C GLY A 5 17.34 -10.57 -22.90
N GLY A 6 16.92 -11.83 -22.93
CA GLY A 6 16.79 -12.61 -24.16
C GLY A 6 18.02 -12.57 -25.06
N ARG A 7 17.86 -12.07 -26.28
CA ARG A 7 18.92 -11.99 -27.29
C ARG A 7 19.71 -10.69 -27.26
N PHE A 8 19.37 -9.74 -26.38
CA PHE A 8 20.05 -8.45 -26.32
C PHE A 8 21.38 -8.59 -25.58
N THR A 9 22.47 -8.15 -26.23
CA THR A 9 23.84 -8.18 -25.69
C THR A 9 24.32 -6.81 -25.24
N LYS A 10 23.60 -5.74 -25.61
CA LYS A 10 23.93 -4.37 -25.19
C LYS A 10 23.17 -4.01 -23.92
N GLU A 11 23.83 -3.27 -23.03
CA GLU A 11 23.15 -2.65 -21.90
C GLU A 11 22.11 -1.63 -22.39
N THR A 12 20.99 -1.56 -21.70
CA THR A 12 19.94 -0.56 -22.00
C THR A 12 20.41 0.82 -21.54
N ASP A 13 20.15 1.85 -22.33
CA ASP A 13 20.47 3.23 -21.98
C ASP A 13 19.82 3.62 -20.65
N LYS A 14 20.55 4.40 -19.84
CA LYS A 14 20.08 4.86 -18.52
C LYS A 14 18.77 5.62 -18.61
N LEU A 15 18.58 6.46 -19.66
CA LEU A 15 17.32 7.19 -19.85
C LEU A 15 16.13 6.25 -20.06
N VAL A 16 16.33 5.20 -20.84
CA VAL A 16 15.28 4.18 -21.07
C VAL A 16 14.95 3.42 -19.79
N ASN A 17 15.98 3.05 -19.00
CA ASN A 17 15.76 2.40 -17.72
C ASN A 17 14.98 3.31 -16.76
N ASN A 18 15.38 4.57 -16.63
CA ASN A 18 14.70 5.53 -15.76
C ASN A 18 13.27 5.84 -16.22
N PHE A 19 13.05 5.89 -17.53
CA PHE A 19 11.70 6.11 -18.09
C PHE A 19 10.74 4.96 -17.78
N ASN A 20 11.25 3.72 -17.80
CA ASN A 20 10.45 2.52 -17.56
C ASN A 20 10.34 2.16 -16.07
N ALA A 21 11.21 2.69 -15.22
CA ALA A 21 11.24 2.34 -13.81
C ALA A 21 10.02 2.89 -13.06
N SER A 22 9.36 2.02 -12.30
CA SER A 22 8.22 2.35 -11.43
C SER A 22 8.55 2.27 -9.94
N ILE A 23 9.74 1.77 -9.57
CA ILE A 23 10.12 1.51 -8.17
C ILE A 23 9.96 2.71 -7.25
N SER A 24 10.14 3.94 -7.76
CA SER A 24 10.00 5.17 -6.97
C SER A 24 8.61 5.37 -6.38
N PHE A 25 7.57 4.80 -6.98
CA PHE A 25 6.19 4.91 -6.51
C PHE A 25 5.56 3.55 -6.16
N ASP A 26 5.93 2.46 -6.81
CA ASP A 26 5.35 1.14 -6.54
C ASP A 26 5.92 0.46 -5.29
N GLN A 27 7.08 0.90 -4.79
CA GLN A 27 7.58 0.45 -3.50
C GLN A 27 6.59 0.65 -2.34
N LYS A 28 5.59 1.52 -2.47
CA LYS A 28 4.57 1.76 -1.45
C LYS A 28 3.73 0.54 -1.13
N PHE A 29 3.54 -0.36 -2.10
CA PHE A 29 2.75 -1.57 -1.90
C PHE A 29 3.58 -2.86 -1.77
N TYR A 30 4.82 -2.74 -1.29
CA TYR A 30 5.70 -3.89 -1.02
C TYR A 30 5.05 -4.96 -0.13
N LYS A 31 4.24 -4.54 0.85
CA LYS A 31 3.51 -5.45 1.75
C LYS A 31 2.49 -6.29 0.99
N GLN A 32 1.75 -5.65 0.11
CA GLN A 32 0.70 -6.26 -0.68
C GLN A 32 1.29 -7.23 -1.71
N ASP A 33 2.41 -6.87 -2.34
CA ASP A 33 3.14 -7.77 -3.24
C ASP A 33 3.60 -9.03 -2.51
N ILE A 34 4.19 -8.89 -1.33
CA ILE A 34 4.61 -10.03 -0.50
C ILE A 34 3.40 -10.88 -0.10
N GLN A 35 2.31 -10.27 0.34
CA GLN A 35 1.10 -10.96 0.75
C GLN A 35 0.47 -11.75 -0.41
N GLY A 36 0.36 -11.13 -1.58
CA GLY A 36 -0.13 -11.76 -2.80
C GLY A 36 0.77 -12.91 -3.26
N SER A 37 2.09 -12.72 -3.17
CA SER A 37 3.09 -13.72 -3.53
C SER A 37 3.11 -14.93 -2.58
N ILE A 38 2.93 -14.71 -1.28
CA ILE A 38 2.77 -15.81 -0.30
C ILE A 38 1.51 -16.64 -0.63
N ALA A 39 0.38 -15.96 -0.90
CA ALA A 39 -0.85 -16.66 -1.27
C ALA A 39 -0.70 -17.46 -2.57
N HIS A 40 0.01 -16.90 -3.56
CA HIS A 40 0.32 -17.57 -4.82
C HIS A 40 1.21 -18.79 -4.62
N ALA A 41 2.30 -18.68 -3.87
CA ALA A 41 3.17 -19.81 -3.54
C ALA A 41 2.43 -20.95 -2.82
N LYS A 42 1.56 -20.59 -1.87
CA LYS A 42 0.70 -21.56 -1.17
C LYS A 42 -0.24 -22.30 -2.14
N MET A 43 -0.84 -21.58 -3.07
CA MET A 43 -1.70 -22.17 -4.11
C MET A 43 -0.90 -23.10 -5.03
N LEU A 44 0.30 -22.70 -5.47
CA LEU A 44 1.15 -23.55 -6.32
C LEU A 44 1.52 -24.88 -5.64
N GLY A 45 1.85 -24.83 -4.32
CA GLY A 45 2.10 -26.04 -3.53
C GLY A 45 0.86 -26.92 -3.40
N ALA A 46 -0.28 -26.33 -3.02
CA ALA A 46 -1.54 -27.04 -2.87
C ALA A 46 -2.04 -27.68 -4.17
N ALA A 47 -1.75 -27.06 -5.32
CA ALA A 47 -2.06 -27.59 -6.65
C ALA A 47 -1.02 -28.62 -7.16
N GLY A 48 0.05 -28.90 -6.41
CA GLY A 48 1.10 -29.83 -6.82
C GLY A 48 1.96 -29.34 -7.99
N ILE A 49 1.95 -28.05 -8.30
CA ILE A 49 2.76 -27.43 -9.38
C ILE A 49 4.22 -27.30 -8.93
N ILE A 50 4.42 -26.97 -7.66
CA ILE A 50 5.72 -27.02 -6.98
C ILE A 50 5.60 -27.94 -5.77
N SER A 51 6.71 -28.41 -5.21
CA SER A 51 6.67 -29.23 -4.01
C SER A 51 6.22 -28.44 -2.80
N GLU A 52 5.66 -29.10 -1.77
CA GLU A 52 5.26 -28.47 -0.53
C GLU A 52 6.46 -27.85 0.20
N GLU A 53 7.63 -28.49 0.12
CA GLU A 53 8.88 -27.95 0.66
C GLU A 53 9.29 -26.65 -0.03
N GLU A 54 9.22 -26.58 -1.34
CA GLU A 54 9.51 -25.36 -2.12
C GLU A 54 8.52 -24.24 -1.81
N SER A 55 7.23 -24.59 -1.72
CA SER A 55 6.17 -23.63 -1.34
C SER A 55 6.44 -23.02 0.04
N THR A 56 6.76 -23.84 1.03
CA THR A 56 7.09 -23.39 2.38
C THR A 56 8.34 -22.51 2.37
N LYS A 57 9.39 -22.93 1.67
CA LYS A 57 10.64 -22.18 1.57
C LYS A 57 10.45 -20.80 0.94
N ILE A 58 9.59 -20.68 -0.06
CA ILE A 58 9.22 -19.39 -0.68
C ILE A 58 8.45 -18.52 0.31
N GLN A 59 7.46 -19.07 1.01
CA GLN A 59 6.67 -18.34 1.99
C GLN A 59 7.53 -17.79 3.14
N ASP A 60 8.43 -18.61 3.68
CA ASP A 60 9.35 -18.24 4.76
C ASP A 60 10.34 -17.17 4.27
N GLY A 61 10.87 -17.32 3.06
CA GLY A 61 11.75 -16.34 2.43
C GLY A 61 11.09 -14.97 2.28
N LEU A 62 9.86 -14.93 1.77
CA LEU A 62 9.08 -13.69 1.63
C LEU A 62 8.74 -13.06 2.99
N THR A 63 8.38 -13.87 3.98
CA THR A 63 8.12 -13.39 5.35
C THR A 63 9.37 -12.79 5.98
N SER A 64 10.54 -13.41 5.75
CA SER A 64 11.82 -12.87 6.21
C SER A 64 12.19 -11.56 5.52
N ILE A 65 11.90 -11.42 4.20
CA ILE A 65 12.11 -10.16 3.46
C ILE A 65 11.24 -9.06 4.06
N LEU A 66 9.96 -9.33 4.32
CA LEU A 66 9.05 -8.36 4.93
C LEU A 66 9.60 -7.86 6.28
N ALA A 67 9.99 -8.77 7.15
CA ALA A 67 10.54 -8.42 8.47
C ALA A 67 11.83 -7.57 8.37
N ASP A 68 12.69 -7.84 7.40
CA ASP A 68 13.92 -7.08 7.21
C ASP A 68 13.65 -5.69 6.63
N ILE A 69 12.67 -5.53 5.74
CA ILE A 69 12.26 -4.20 5.26
C ILE A 69 11.64 -3.40 6.41
N GLU A 70 10.71 -3.97 7.17
CA GLU A 70 10.04 -3.30 8.29
C GLU A 70 11.00 -2.92 9.44
N SER A 71 12.06 -3.70 9.63
CA SER A 71 13.10 -3.38 10.62
C SER A 71 14.21 -2.46 10.11
N GLY A 72 14.17 -2.06 8.84
CA GLY A 72 15.19 -1.22 8.20
C GLY A 72 16.52 -1.94 7.93
N LYS A 73 16.57 -3.26 8.01
CA LYS A 73 17.77 -4.04 7.66
C LYS A 73 17.94 -4.22 6.15
N LEU A 74 16.84 -4.19 5.42
CA LEU A 74 16.82 -4.27 3.97
C LEU A 74 16.16 -3.01 3.43
N GLU A 75 16.93 -2.24 2.65
CA GLU A 75 16.44 -1.04 1.99
C GLU A 75 16.03 -1.35 0.55
N ILE A 76 14.89 -0.81 0.13
CA ILE A 76 14.43 -0.89 -1.26
C ILE A 76 15.18 0.16 -2.05
N THR A 77 15.97 -0.28 -3.05
CA THR A 77 16.82 0.59 -3.85
C THR A 77 16.27 0.82 -5.26
N ASP A 78 16.67 1.91 -5.88
CA ASP A 78 16.30 2.28 -7.26
C ASP A 78 17.10 1.57 -8.35
N GLU A 79 17.91 0.57 -7.98
CA GLU A 79 18.64 -0.27 -8.94
C GLU A 79 17.74 -1.23 -9.73
N TYR A 80 16.51 -1.42 -9.27
CA TYR A 80 15.52 -2.29 -9.87
C TYR A 80 14.47 -1.49 -10.64
N GLU A 81 13.87 -2.12 -11.65
CA GLU A 81 12.84 -1.50 -12.48
C GLU A 81 11.54 -1.28 -11.71
N ASP A 82 11.13 -2.29 -10.92
CA ASP A 82 9.92 -2.29 -10.11
C ASP A 82 10.10 -3.05 -8.79
N ILE A 83 9.15 -2.89 -7.89
CA ILE A 83 9.14 -3.55 -6.59
C ILE A 83 9.09 -5.09 -6.72
N HIS A 84 8.41 -5.60 -7.72
CA HIS A 84 8.26 -7.02 -7.95
C HIS A 84 9.59 -7.67 -8.34
N THR A 85 10.36 -7.00 -9.21
CA THR A 85 11.72 -7.42 -9.60
C THR A 85 12.67 -7.39 -8.40
N PHE A 86 12.56 -6.37 -7.54
CA PHE A 86 13.31 -6.29 -6.29
C PHE A 86 12.99 -7.48 -5.39
N MET A 87 11.70 -7.77 -5.16
CA MET A 87 11.27 -8.88 -4.31
C MET A 87 11.72 -10.24 -4.85
N GLU A 88 11.54 -10.46 -6.15
CA GLU A 88 11.94 -11.71 -6.81
C GLU A 88 13.46 -11.92 -6.76
N ALA A 89 14.26 -10.89 -7.07
CA ALA A 89 15.71 -10.94 -6.99
C ALA A 89 16.20 -11.23 -5.57
N THR A 90 15.67 -10.52 -4.58
CA THR A 90 16.03 -10.70 -3.16
C THR A 90 15.64 -12.09 -2.67
N LEU A 91 14.48 -12.60 -3.10
CA LEU A 91 14.04 -13.95 -2.77
C LEU A 91 14.99 -15.00 -3.35
N ILE A 92 15.34 -14.87 -4.65
CA ILE A 92 16.27 -15.79 -5.32
C ILE A 92 17.65 -15.78 -4.63
N GLU A 93 18.14 -14.61 -4.23
CA GLU A 93 19.39 -14.49 -3.49
C GLU A 93 19.35 -15.28 -2.16
N ARG A 94 18.23 -15.23 -1.43
CA ARG A 94 18.07 -15.90 -0.13
C ARG A 94 17.87 -17.40 -0.22
N ILE A 95 17.05 -17.87 -1.17
CA ILE A 95 16.60 -19.27 -1.20
C ILE A 95 17.00 -20.04 -2.47
N GLY A 96 17.73 -19.38 -3.40
CA GLY A 96 18.24 -20.00 -4.62
C GLY A 96 17.14 -20.36 -5.63
N ASP A 97 17.29 -21.50 -6.30
CA ASP A 97 16.42 -21.90 -7.42
C ASP A 97 14.93 -22.05 -7.06
N ALA A 98 14.61 -22.33 -5.82
CA ALA A 98 13.22 -22.36 -5.37
C ALA A 98 12.52 -20.99 -5.57
N GLY A 99 13.26 -19.88 -5.38
CA GLY A 99 12.75 -18.52 -5.57
C GLY A 99 12.30 -18.24 -7.01
N LYS A 100 12.98 -18.82 -7.99
CA LYS A 100 12.63 -18.68 -9.42
C LYS A 100 11.26 -19.28 -9.77
N LYS A 101 10.74 -20.17 -8.94
CA LYS A 101 9.45 -20.83 -9.16
C LYS A 101 8.25 -19.97 -8.73
N LEU A 102 8.48 -18.89 -7.99
CA LEU A 102 7.40 -18.01 -7.54
C LEU A 102 6.58 -17.44 -8.70
N HIS A 103 7.20 -17.13 -9.84
CA HIS A 103 6.52 -16.55 -11.00
C HIS A 103 5.75 -17.59 -11.87
N THR A 104 5.73 -18.86 -11.48
CA THR A 104 5.08 -19.94 -12.24
C THR A 104 3.58 -19.65 -12.39
N GLY A 105 3.09 -19.67 -13.65
CA GLY A 105 1.67 -19.45 -13.95
C GLY A 105 1.14 -18.05 -13.64
N ARG A 106 2.01 -17.05 -13.50
CA ARG A 106 1.67 -15.68 -13.14
C ARG A 106 2.18 -14.70 -14.19
N SER A 107 1.42 -13.64 -14.46
CA SER A 107 1.86 -12.49 -15.24
C SER A 107 2.13 -11.30 -14.33
N ARG A 108 3.08 -10.44 -14.69
CA ARG A 108 3.28 -9.16 -14.01
C ARG A 108 1.99 -8.34 -13.98
N ASN A 109 1.16 -8.42 -15.00
CA ASN A 109 -0.09 -7.66 -15.09
C ASN A 109 -1.11 -8.06 -14.01
N ASP A 110 -1.30 -9.37 -13.77
CA ASP A 110 -2.22 -9.82 -12.71
C ASP A 110 -1.67 -9.55 -11.31
N GLN A 111 -0.36 -9.63 -11.13
CA GLN A 111 0.35 -9.27 -9.90
C GLN A 111 0.12 -7.81 -9.53
N VAL A 112 0.44 -6.89 -10.43
CA VAL A 112 0.26 -5.45 -10.22
C VAL A 112 -1.22 -5.11 -9.94
N ALA A 113 -2.15 -5.71 -10.69
CA ALA A 113 -3.57 -5.47 -10.50
C ALA A 113 -4.08 -5.94 -9.12
N LEU A 114 -3.57 -7.07 -8.63
CA LEU A 114 -3.88 -7.56 -7.29
C LEU A 114 -3.33 -6.62 -6.21
N ASP A 115 -2.05 -6.25 -6.33
CA ASP A 115 -1.36 -5.44 -5.33
C ASP A 115 -1.98 -4.04 -5.21
N MET A 116 -2.33 -3.41 -6.32
CA MET A 116 -3.06 -2.14 -6.34
C MET A 116 -4.43 -2.23 -5.66
N ARG A 117 -5.14 -3.35 -5.84
CA ARG A 117 -6.44 -3.56 -5.16
C ARG A 117 -6.29 -3.76 -3.67
N LEU A 118 -5.30 -4.54 -3.25
CA LEU A 118 -5.00 -4.76 -1.84
C LEU A 118 -4.56 -3.45 -1.18
N TYR A 119 -3.62 -2.73 -1.80
CA TYR A 119 -3.16 -1.43 -1.33
C TYR A 119 -4.30 -0.43 -1.20
N THR A 120 -5.14 -0.30 -2.22
CA THR A 120 -6.28 0.63 -2.18
C THR A 120 -7.25 0.27 -1.05
N ARG A 121 -7.51 -1.02 -0.80
CA ARG A 121 -8.36 -1.45 0.34
C ARG A 121 -7.78 -1.05 1.68
N ASP A 122 -6.48 -1.23 1.85
CA ASP A 122 -5.79 -0.87 3.09
C ASP A 122 -5.81 0.64 3.31
N GLU A 123 -5.52 1.43 2.25
CA GLU A 123 -5.54 2.89 2.32
C GLU A 123 -6.95 3.46 2.56
N VAL A 124 -7.98 2.89 1.94
CA VAL A 124 -9.38 3.27 2.22
C VAL A 124 -9.71 3.04 3.70
N LYS A 125 -9.27 1.93 4.28
CA LYS A 125 -9.47 1.66 5.70
C LYS A 125 -8.73 2.67 6.58
N ASN A 126 -7.48 2.99 6.25
CA ASN A 126 -6.71 3.99 6.97
C ASN A 126 -7.39 5.37 6.94
N ILE A 127 -7.86 5.80 5.77
CA ILE A 127 -8.60 7.07 5.61
C ILE A 127 -9.90 7.07 6.44
N ASP A 128 -10.67 5.97 6.43
CA ASP A 128 -11.88 5.86 7.26
C ASP A 128 -11.56 5.99 8.75
N ASP A 129 -10.48 5.36 9.21
CA ASP A 129 -10.05 5.45 10.60
C ASP A 129 -9.56 6.87 10.98
N GLU A 130 -8.86 7.57 10.09
CA GLU A 130 -8.44 8.97 10.29
C GLU A 130 -9.64 9.93 10.30
N VAL A 131 -10.62 9.75 9.43
CA VAL A 131 -11.87 10.54 9.42
C VAL A 131 -12.64 10.34 10.72
N LYS A 132 -12.75 9.10 11.21
CA LYS A 132 -13.37 8.82 12.52
C LYS A 132 -12.65 9.52 13.66
N ALA A 133 -11.32 9.46 13.69
CA ALA A 133 -10.52 10.14 14.72
C ALA A 133 -10.74 11.67 14.68
N LEU A 134 -10.79 12.28 13.50
CA LEU A 134 -11.13 13.69 13.35
C LEU A 134 -12.54 13.99 13.87
N MET A 135 -13.53 13.17 13.53
CA MET A 135 -14.92 13.32 14.00
C MET A 135 -15.02 13.22 15.54
N GLU A 136 -14.25 12.36 16.18
CA GLU A 136 -14.18 12.25 17.65
C GLU A 136 -13.66 13.54 18.28
N VAL A 137 -12.64 14.16 17.70
CA VAL A 137 -12.11 15.46 18.16
C VAL A 137 -13.18 16.54 18.01
N ILE A 138 -13.85 16.63 16.85
CA ILE A 138 -14.94 17.59 16.62
C ILE A 138 -16.06 17.37 17.63
N LEU A 139 -16.46 16.13 17.88
CA LEU A 139 -17.50 15.80 18.87
C LEU A 139 -17.13 16.24 20.29
N ARG A 140 -15.86 16.12 20.67
CA ARG A 140 -15.36 16.62 21.95
C ARG A 140 -15.49 18.14 22.03
N ILE A 141 -15.06 18.88 20.99
CA ILE A 141 -15.22 20.34 20.91
C ILE A 141 -16.69 20.73 21.04
N ILE A 142 -17.59 20.04 20.35
CA ILE A 142 -19.04 20.28 20.43
C ILE A 142 -19.53 20.14 21.87
N LYS A 143 -19.21 19.03 22.56
CA LYS A 143 -19.65 18.75 23.92
C LYS A 143 -19.17 19.82 24.94
N GLU A 144 -17.93 20.28 24.78
CA GLU A 144 -17.30 21.29 25.68
C GLU A 144 -17.84 22.70 25.44
N ASN A 145 -18.46 22.99 24.28
CA ASN A 145 -18.82 24.33 23.85
C ASN A 145 -20.31 24.53 23.52
N VAL A 146 -21.18 23.73 24.12
CA VAL A 146 -22.64 23.81 23.88
C VAL A 146 -23.19 25.21 24.23
N HIS A 147 -22.64 25.87 25.24
CA HIS A 147 -23.08 27.18 25.70
C HIS A 147 -22.08 28.31 25.36
N THR A 148 -21.06 28.04 24.56
CA THR A 148 -20.08 29.06 24.12
C THR A 148 -20.61 29.78 22.89
N TYR A 149 -20.99 31.08 23.05
CA TYR A 149 -21.53 31.88 21.96
C TYR A 149 -20.44 32.54 21.14
N MET A 150 -20.65 32.59 19.82
CA MET A 150 -19.80 33.29 18.86
C MET A 150 -20.66 34.02 17.80
N PRO A 151 -20.13 35.08 17.15
CA PRO A 151 -20.86 35.72 16.05
C PRO A 151 -20.83 34.82 14.80
N GLY A 152 -22.00 34.60 14.22
CA GLY A 152 -22.12 34.13 12.85
C GLY A 152 -21.96 35.31 11.89
N PHE A 153 -21.34 35.08 10.74
CA PHE A 153 -21.05 36.10 9.74
C PHE A 153 -21.78 35.81 8.42
N THR A 154 -22.27 36.87 7.77
CA THR A 154 -22.68 36.87 6.36
C THR A 154 -22.09 38.10 5.68
N HIS A 155 -21.57 37.94 4.47
CA HIS A 155 -20.94 39.03 3.71
C HIS A 155 -19.87 39.79 4.51
N LEU A 156 -19.06 39.07 5.28
CA LEU A 156 -18.04 39.64 6.19
C LEU A 156 -18.58 40.53 7.31
N GLN A 157 -19.88 40.48 7.57
CA GLN A 157 -20.54 41.23 8.65
C GLN A 157 -21.13 40.31 9.70
N LYS A 158 -21.13 40.78 10.97
CA LYS A 158 -21.79 40.05 12.08
C LYS A 158 -23.30 39.98 11.79
N ALA A 159 -23.83 38.78 11.82
CA ALA A 159 -25.26 38.52 11.55
C ALA A 159 -25.97 38.09 12.84
N GLN A 160 -25.98 36.78 13.14
CA GLN A 160 -26.65 36.24 14.33
C GLN A 160 -25.68 35.60 15.30
N PRO A 161 -26.03 35.50 16.61
CA PRO A 161 -25.28 34.68 17.53
C PRO A 161 -25.50 33.20 17.21
N VAL A 162 -24.40 32.40 17.23
CA VAL A 162 -24.43 30.95 17.14
C VAL A 162 -23.59 30.37 18.26
N THR A 163 -23.74 29.10 18.57
CA THR A 163 -22.80 28.43 19.47
C THR A 163 -21.64 27.83 18.71
N VAL A 164 -20.49 27.74 19.34
CA VAL A 164 -19.33 27.02 18.81
C VAL A 164 -19.72 25.56 18.49
N ALA A 165 -20.51 24.93 19.36
CA ALA A 165 -21.04 23.59 19.15
C ALA A 165 -21.86 23.48 17.85
N HIS A 166 -22.75 24.44 17.58
CA HIS A 166 -23.55 24.45 16.35
C HIS A 166 -22.67 24.60 15.11
N HIS A 167 -21.67 25.47 15.16
CA HIS A 167 -20.72 25.67 14.07
C HIS A 167 -19.95 24.40 13.75
N PHE A 168 -19.33 23.76 14.75
CA PHE A 168 -18.60 22.51 14.57
C PHE A 168 -19.51 21.32 14.27
N GLY A 169 -20.79 21.35 14.68
CA GLY A 169 -21.79 20.35 14.33
C GLY A 169 -22.00 20.21 12.82
N ALA A 170 -21.93 21.32 12.08
CA ALA A 170 -22.02 21.29 10.63
C ALA A 170 -20.84 20.50 10.01
N TYR A 171 -19.62 20.70 10.49
CA TYR A 171 -18.46 19.92 10.02
C TYR A 171 -18.57 18.44 10.39
N PHE A 172 -19.07 18.13 11.59
CA PHE A 172 -19.32 16.74 11.99
C PHE A 172 -20.24 16.02 11.02
N GLU A 173 -21.37 16.63 10.63
CA GLU A 173 -22.31 16.03 9.68
C GLU A 173 -21.71 15.93 8.26
N MET A 174 -20.88 16.89 7.83
CA MET A 174 -20.16 16.81 6.55
C MET A 174 -19.21 15.61 6.50
N PHE A 175 -18.41 15.40 7.54
CA PHE A 175 -17.48 14.26 7.60
C PHE A 175 -18.20 12.92 7.76
N LYS A 176 -19.31 12.89 8.50
CA LYS A 176 -20.16 11.71 8.63
C LYS A 176 -20.72 11.26 7.27
N ASP A 177 -21.16 12.22 6.44
CA ASP A 177 -21.60 11.95 5.07
C ASP A 177 -20.45 11.40 4.21
N ARG A 178 -19.27 11.97 4.28
CA ARG A 178 -18.10 11.49 3.53
C ARG A 178 -17.69 10.06 3.91
N LYS A 179 -17.78 9.71 5.18
CA LYS A 179 -17.57 8.34 5.65
C LYS A 179 -18.52 7.32 4.98
N SER A 180 -19.73 7.71 4.65
CA SER A 180 -20.72 6.83 4.01
C SER A 180 -20.50 6.64 2.51
N VAL A 181 -19.58 7.38 1.90
CA VAL A 181 -19.25 7.30 0.47
C VAL A 181 -17.98 6.46 0.22
N VAL A 182 -17.22 6.15 1.26
CA VAL A 182 -16.05 5.27 1.25
C VAL A 182 -16.47 3.88 1.70
#